data_5e766c9111e3e1277353a0a39a1f9e3d
#
_entry.id   5e766c9111e3e1277353a0a39a1f9e3d
#
_cell.length_a   1.000
_cell.length_b   1.000
_cell.length_c   1.000
_cell.angle_alpha   90.00
_cell.angle_beta   90.00
_cell.angle_gamma   90.00
#
_symmetry.space_group_name_H-M   'P 1'
#
loop_
_entity.id
_entity.type
_entity.pdbx_description
1 polymer ?
#
loop_
_entity_poly.entity_id
_entity_poly.type
_entity_poly.pdbx_seq_one_letter_code
_entity_poly.pdbx_strand_id
1 'polypeptide(L)'
;ASDVYKRQLQQGLDVNHREIFLDNAKGEYDIFLYAYSGRNDCLLDFNVSLNAYYENARRLYYKIAVPYEVTLYHEPYEKVYVDIENYVVGAINLIDMRVPGSKEFLDSVDTAEAYLDREFYGKYCKKEDVNAVCIGHTHIDVAWLWTLAQTREKVLRSFSTVLELMKKYPEYKFMSSQAQLYKYLKEESPELYTEVKEM
;
A
#
# COMPACT_ATOMS: atom_id res chain seq x y z
N ALA A 1 -0.23 -17.40 -34.36
CA ALA A 1 -1.08 -17.14 -33.19
C ALA A 1 -0.18 -16.71 -32.04
N SER A 2 -0.10 -15.42 -31.80
CA SER A 2 0.66 -14.90 -30.67
C SER A 2 -0.12 -15.20 -29.41
N ASP A 3 0.41 -16.09 -28.58
CA ASP A 3 -0.04 -16.27 -27.21
C ASP A 3 0.21 -14.97 -26.46
N VAL A 4 -0.80 -14.14 -26.42
CA VAL A 4 -0.91 -13.10 -25.42
C VAL A 4 -1.25 -13.83 -24.12
N TYR A 5 -0.26 -14.31 -23.40
CA TYR A 5 -0.41 -14.70 -22.02
C TYR A 5 -0.88 -13.45 -21.28
N LYS A 6 -2.18 -13.37 -21.04
CA LYS A 6 -2.77 -12.36 -20.17
C LYS A 6 -2.06 -12.55 -18.83
N ARG A 7 -1.24 -11.59 -18.44
CA ARG A 7 -0.63 -11.54 -17.13
C ARG A 7 -1.77 -11.52 -16.13
N GLN A 8 -2.00 -12.61 -15.43
CA GLN A 8 -2.95 -12.64 -14.33
C GLN A 8 -2.28 -11.99 -13.12
N LEU A 9 -2.85 -10.92 -12.64
CA LEU A 9 -2.53 -10.34 -11.35
C LEU A 9 -3.55 -10.90 -10.35
N GLN A 10 -3.09 -11.67 -9.38
CA GLN A 10 -3.92 -12.11 -8.27
C GLN A 10 -3.56 -11.31 -7.04
N GLN A 11 -4.51 -10.57 -6.49
CA GLN A 11 -4.31 -9.73 -5.32
C GLN A 11 -5.44 -9.95 -4.32
N GLY A 12 -5.09 -10.12 -3.05
CA GLY A 12 -6.05 -10.12 -1.96
C GLY A 12 -6.50 -8.69 -1.64
N LEU A 13 -7.80 -8.51 -1.40
CA LEU A 13 -8.38 -7.24 -0.98
C LEU A 13 -8.93 -7.36 0.45
N ASP A 14 -8.72 -6.35 1.25
CA ASP A 14 -9.27 -6.24 2.61
C ASP A 14 -9.57 -4.77 2.96
N VAL A 15 -9.91 -4.48 4.22
CA VAL A 15 -10.27 -3.12 4.65
C VAL A 15 -9.15 -2.10 4.48
N ASN A 16 -7.89 -2.56 4.44
CA ASN A 16 -6.71 -1.71 4.30
C ASN A 16 -6.10 -1.75 2.89
N HIS A 17 -6.39 -2.82 2.12
CA HIS A 17 -5.86 -3.07 0.80
C HIS A 17 -7.01 -3.17 -0.20
N ARG A 18 -7.47 -2.01 -0.69
CA ARG A 18 -8.67 -1.90 -1.54
C ARG A 18 -8.36 -1.49 -2.97
N GLU A 19 -7.09 -1.33 -3.31
CA GLU A 19 -6.66 -0.78 -4.58
C GLU A 19 -5.89 -1.82 -5.39
N ILE A 20 -6.20 -1.88 -6.68
CA ILE A 20 -5.43 -2.63 -7.67
C ILE A 20 -4.80 -1.61 -8.62
N PHE A 21 -3.47 -1.67 -8.76
CA PHE A 21 -2.74 -0.77 -9.65
C PHE A 21 -2.49 -1.45 -10.98
N LEU A 22 -2.81 -0.75 -12.07
CA LEU A 22 -2.54 -1.17 -13.44
C LEU A 22 -1.55 -0.18 -14.05
N ASP A 23 -0.27 -0.53 -14.06
CA ASP A 23 0.77 0.30 -14.63
C ASP A 23 0.67 0.33 -16.15
N ASN A 24 0.68 1.53 -16.74
CA ASN A 24 0.62 1.74 -18.19
C ASN A 24 -0.54 0.99 -18.87
N ALA A 25 -1.68 0.92 -18.20
CA ALA A 25 -2.85 0.21 -18.69
C ALA A 25 -3.25 0.65 -20.10
N LYS A 26 -3.33 -0.31 -21.02
CA LYS A 26 -3.76 -0.10 -22.40
C LYS A 26 -4.63 -1.26 -22.85
N GLY A 27 -5.73 -0.95 -23.54
CA GLY A 27 -6.64 -1.96 -24.07
C GLY A 27 -7.74 -2.36 -23.07
N GLU A 28 -8.22 -3.57 -23.20
CA GLU A 28 -9.32 -4.12 -22.40
C GLU A 28 -8.77 -5.04 -21.30
N TYR A 29 -9.38 -4.97 -20.14
CA TYR A 29 -9.04 -5.80 -18.97
C TYR A 29 -10.30 -6.47 -18.44
N ASP A 30 -10.23 -7.77 -18.20
CA ASP A 30 -11.24 -8.50 -17.46
C ASP A 30 -10.83 -8.58 -15.99
N ILE A 31 -11.69 -8.10 -15.09
CA ILE A 31 -11.46 -8.15 -13.65
C ILE A 31 -12.43 -9.16 -13.04
N PHE A 32 -11.89 -10.21 -12.46
CA PHE A 32 -12.66 -11.23 -11.75
C PHE A 32 -12.52 -11.01 -10.26
N LEU A 33 -13.65 -10.89 -9.57
CA LEU A 33 -13.69 -10.71 -8.13
C LEU A 33 -14.30 -11.94 -7.47
N TYR A 34 -13.56 -12.51 -6.55
CA TYR A 34 -14.05 -13.56 -5.67
C TYR A 34 -14.35 -12.95 -4.30
N ALA A 35 -15.62 -12.95 -3.92
CA ALA A 35 -16.09 -12.43 -2.63
C ALA A 35 -16.55 -13.58 -1.74
N TYR A 36 -16.12 -13.56 -0.49
CA TYR A 36 -16.43 -14.59 0.48
C TYR A 36 -16.96 -13.97 1.78
N SER A 37 -18.22 -14.25 2.12
CA SER A 37 -18.91 -13.69 3.29
C SER A 37 -18.70 -14.51 4.59
N GLY A 38 -17.99 -15.61 4.53
CA GLY A 38 -17.80 -16.50 5.68
C GLY A 38 -19.07 -17.25 6.07
N ARG A 39 -19.43 -17.19 7.36
CA ARG A 39 -20.63 -17.84 7.90
C ARG A 39 -21.87 -16.95 7.85
N ASN A 40 -21.72 -15.70 7.54
CA ASN A 40 -22.79 -14.74 7.54
C ASN A 40 -23.47 -14.72 6.18
N ASP A 41 -24.75 -14.98 6.17
CA ASP A 41 -25.61 -14.69 5.02
C ASP A 41 -25.85 -13.18 5.00
N CYS A 42 -25.02 -12.44 4.26
CA CYS A 42 -25.08 -11.00 4.19
C CYS A 42 -25.06 -10.52 2.73
N LEU A 43 -25.71 -9.40 2.50
CA LEU A 43 -25.58 -8.67 1.24
C LEU A 43 -24.18 -8.06 1.17
N LEU A 44 -23.52 -8.26 0.05
CA LEU A 44 -22.24 -7.64 -0.24
C LEU A 44 -22.46 -6.43 -1.15
N ASP A 45 -22.10 -5.26 -0.66
CA ASP A 45 -22.04 -4.06 -1.48
C ASP A 45 -20.74 -4.07 -2.29
N PHE A 46 -20.88 -3.90 -3.60
CA PHE A 46 -19.75 -3.81 -4.52
C PHE A 46 -19.69 -2.40 -5.11
N ASN A 47 -18.69 -1.65 -4.68
CA ASN A 47 -18.45 -0.31 -5.18
C ASN A 47 -17.03 -0.23 -5.76
N VAL A 48 -16.93 0.14 -7.03
CA VAL A 48 -15.67 0.24 -7.77
C VAL A 48 -15.54 1.62 -8.38
N SER A 49 -14.38 2.21 -8.24
CA SER A 49 -14.01 3.43 -8.95
C SER A 49 -12.73 3.21 -9.75
N LEU A 50 -12.65 3.80 -10.93
CA LEU A 50 -11.44 3.88 -11.72
C LEU A 50 -10.85 5.27 -11.58
N ASN A 51 -9.62 5.35 -11.09
CA ASN A 51 -8.96 6.61 -10.82
C ASN A 51 -7.66 6.73 -11.60
N ALA A 52 -7.34 7.93 -12.07
CA ALA A 52 -5.99 8.23 -12.54
C ALA A 52 -5.05 8.32 -11.33
N TYR A 53 -3.89 7.69 -11.45
CA TYR A 53 -2.91 7.61 -10.39
C TYR A 53 -1.63 8.36 -10.77
N TYR A 54 -1.22 9.28 -9.91
CA TYR A 54 0.00 10.07 -10.07
C TYR A 54 0.97 9.72 -8.94
N GLU A 55 2.06 9.02 -9.25
CA GLU A 55 3.03 8.52 -8.27
C GLU A 55 3.68 9.65 -7.46
N ASN A 56 4.04 10.77 -8.11
CA ASN A 56 4.61 11.94 -7.43
C ASN A 56 3.62 12.58 -6.44
N ALA A 57 2.33 12.68 -6.80
CA ALA A 57 1.31 13.19 -5.89
C ALA A 57 1.11 12.28 -4.67
N ARG A 58 1.18 10.96 -4.86
CA ARG A 58 1.14 10.01 -3.75
C ARG A 58 2.36 10.09 -2.85
N ARG A 59 3.56 10.18 -3.42
CA ARG A 59 4.78 10.38 -2.62
C ARG A 59 4.70 11.65 -1.78
N LEU A 60 4.30 12.78 -2.40
CA LEU A 60 4.09 14.02 -1.69
C LEU A 60 3.04 13.89 -0.59
N TYR A 61 1.93 13.19 -0.86
CA TYR A 61 0.91 12.94 0.16
C TYR A 61 1.50 12.32 1.42
N TYR A 62 2.28 11.25 1.30
CA TYR A 62 2.89 10.62 2.47
C TYR A 62 3.98 11.48 3.12
N LYS A 63 4.74 12.25 2.33
CA LYS A 63 5.71 13.20 2.88
C LYS A 63 5.07 14.34 3.67
N ILE A 64 3.79 14.60 3.45
CA ILE A 64 2.98 15.56 4.22
C ILE A 64 2.24 14.86 5.36
N ALA A 65 1.54 13.76 5.07
CA ALA A 65 0.67 13.09 6.02
C ALA A 65 1.43 12.54 7.23
N VAL A 66 2.57 11.89 7.01
CA VAL A 66 3.36 11.31 8.12
C VAL A 66 3.84 12.36 9.12
N PRO A 67 4.48 13.46 8.72
CA PRO A 67 4.82 14.52 9.68
C PRO A 67 3.59 15.15 10.32
N TYR A 68 2.53 15.36 9.56
CA TYR A 68 1.29 15.90 10.12
C TYR A 68 0.70 14.99 11.21
N GLU A 69 0.70 13.67 10.99
CA GLU A 69 0.25 12.72 12.02
C GLU A 69 1.09 12.80 13.31
N VAL A 70 2.37 13.11 13.21
CA VAL A 70 3.23 13.34 14.39
C VAL A 70 2.69 14.51 15.21
N THR A 71 2.20 15.57 14.59
CA THR A 71 1.66 16.73 15.33
C THR A 71 0.46 16.38 16.19
N LEU A 72 -0.29 15.31 15.88
CA LEU A 72 -1.43 14.87 16.68
C LEU A 72 -1.05 14.37 18.09
N TYR A 73 0.22 14.12 18.32
CA TYR A 73 0.78 13.68 19.60
C TYR A 73 1.47 14.82 20.37
N HIS A 74 1.37 16.06 19.87
CA HIS A 74 1.99 17.26 20.44
C HIS A 74 0.94 18.34 20.67
N GLU A 75 1.19 19.18 21.68
CA GLU A 75 0.34 20.33 21.93
C GLU A 75 0.65 21.46 20.92
N PRO A 76 -0.36 22.26 20.48
CA PRO A 76 -0.18 23.29 19.45
C PRO A 76 0.85 24.38 19.75
N TYR A 77 1.24 24.56 21.02
CA TYR A 77 2.28 25.50 21.44
C TYR A 77 3.68 24.88 21.50
N GLU A 78 3.81 23.58 21.31
CA GLU A 78 5.12 22.93 21.30
C GLU A 78 5.88 23.27 20.02
N LYS A 79 7.20 23.50 20.17
CA LYS A 79 8.06 23.86 19.05
C LYS A 79 7.98 22.84 17.90
N VAL A 80 7.94 21.55 18.22
CA VAL A 80 7.85 20.46 17.23
C VAL A 80 6.59 20.58 16.39
N TYR A 81 5.44 20.84 17.05
CA TYR A 81 4.16 21.04 16.36
C TYR A 81 4.26 22.22 15.37
N VAL A 82 4.67 23.38 15.87
CA VAL A 82 4.76 24.62 15.08
C VAL A 82 5.74 24.47 13.91
N ASP A 83 6.89 23.87 14.15
CA ASP A 83 7.89 23.67 13.11
C ASP A 83 7.35 22.75 11.99
N ILE A 84 6.77 21.60 12.34
CA ILE A 84 6.20 20.65 11.37
C ILE A 84 5.07 21.31 10.59
N GLU A 85 4.14 21.98 11.28
CA GLU A 85 3.03 22.69 10.65
C GLU A 85 3.51 23.72 9.62
N ASN A 86 4.53 24.50 9.95
CA ASN A 86 5.11 25.48 9.03
C ASN A 86 5.68 24.84 7.76
N TYR A 87 6.40 23.70 7.87
CA TYR A 87 6.94 23.00 6.71
C TYR A 87 5.83 22.38 5.87
N VAL A 88 4.84 21.76 6.49
CA VAL A 88 3.69 21.14 5.81
C VAL A 88 2.87 22.20 5.06
N VAL A 89 2.50 23.30 5.72
CA VAL A 89 1.77 24.42 5.12
C VAL A 89 2.60 25.06 4.01
N GLY A 90 3.90 25.23 4.22
CA GLY A 90 4.82 25.71 3.19
C GLY A 90 4.80 24.86 1.93
N ALA A 91 4.80 23.52 2.06
CA ALA A 91 4.72 22.61 0.93
C ALA A 91 3.35 22.68 0.24
N ILE A 92 2.25 22.67 1.00
CA ILE A 92 0.88 22.72 0.47
C ILE A 92 0.67 24.01 -0.35
N ASN A 93 1.19 25.14 0.11
CA ASN A 93 1.08 26.44 -0.57
C ASN A 93 1.83 26.50 -1.91
N LEU A 94 2.73 25.55 -2.19
CA LEU A 94 3.40 25.45 -3.48
C LEU A 94 2.58 24.69 -4.53
N ILE A 95 1.52 23.97 -4.13
CA ILE A 95 0.74 23.15 -5.03
C ILE A 95 -0.30 23.97 -5.79
N ASP A 96 -0.28 23.88 -7.11
CA ASP A 96 -1.29 24.48 -7.99
C ASP A 96 -2.54 23.59 -8.08
N MET A 97 -3.53 23.87 -7.24
CA MET A 97 -4.77 23.12 -7.14
C MET A 97 -5.85 23.53 -8.15
N ARG A 98 -5.57 24.45 -9.09
CA ARG A 98 -6.58 24.99 -10.02
C ARG A 98 -7.15 23.93 -10.95
N VAL A 99 -6.29 23.04 -11.49
CA VAL A 99 -6.69 21.95 -12.38
C VAL A 99 -5.91 20.69 -11.98
N PRO A 100 -6.45 19.86 -11.07
CA PRO A 100 -5.80 18.62 -10.65
C PRO A 100 -5.49 17.69 -11.83
N GLY A 101 -4.27 17.17 -11.88
CA GLY A 101 -3.80 16.31 -12.97
C GLY A 101 -3.27 17.03 -14.21
N SER A 102 -3.34 18.35 -14.27
CA SER A 102 -2.68 19.14 -15.32
C SER A 102 -1.15 19.09 -15.18
N LYS A 103 -0.46 19.55 -16.23
CA LYS A 103 1.01 19.66 -16.18
C LYS A 103 1.45 20.61 -15.08
N GLU A 104 0.78 21.75 -14.94
CA GLU A 104 1.05 22.76 -13.92
C GLU A 104 0.86 22.20 -12.50
N PHE A 105 -0.19 21.41 -12.28
CA PHE A 105 -0.40 20.69 -11.03
C PHE A 105 0.77 19.73 -10.75
N LEU A 106 1.14 18.88 -11.71
CA LEU A 106 2.21 17.88 -11.52
C LEU A 106 3.58 18.52 -11.30
N ASP A 107 3.92 19.56 -12.06
CA ASP A 107 5.16 20.34 -11.88
C ASP A 107 5.20 21.01 -10.49
N SER A 108 4.06 21.48 -9.98
CA SER A 108 3.95 22.06 -8.64
C SER A 108 4.07 21.03 -7.52
N VAL A 109 3.55 19.82 -7.73
CA VAL A 109 3.72 18.67 -6.82
C VAL A 109 5.20 18.33 -6.67
N ASP A 110 5.95 18.25 -7.78
CA ASP A 110 7.39 17.99 -7.76
C ASP A 110 8.15 19.11 -7.05
N THR A 111 7.73 20.36 -7.22
CA THR A 111 8.30 21.52 -6.51
C THR A 111 8.07 21.44 -5.01
N ALA A 112 6.86 21.07 -4.58
CA ALA A 112 6.51 20.89 -3.17
C ALA A 112 7.27 19.70 -2.54
N GLU A 113 7.43 18.60 -3.28
CA GLU A 113 8.22 17.45 -2.86
C GLU A 113 9.69 17.84 -2.65
N ALA A 114 10.30 18.53 -3.61
CA ALA A 114 11.68 18.99 -3.51
C ALA A 114 11.90 19.98 -2.36
N TYR A 115 10.91 20.81 -2.05
CA TYR A 115 10.94 21.70 -0.89
C TYR A 115 11.01 20.89 0.41
N LEU A 116 10.14 19.90 0.61
CA LEU A 116 10.17 19.06 1.82
C LEU A 116 11.46 18.26 1.93
N ASP A 117 11.94 17.70 0.83
CA ASP A 117 13.19 16.93 0.84
C ASP A 117 14.38 17.79 1.26
N ARG A 118 14.43 19.03 0.81
CA ARG A 118 15.55 19.93 1.14
C ARG A 118 15.40 20.54 2.53
N GLU A 119 14.24 21.10 2.87
CA GLU A 119 14.10 21.95 4.06
C GLU A 119 13.68 21.14 5.29
N PHE A 120 12.74 20.20 5.13
CA PHE A 120 12.25 19.41 6.23
C PHE A 120 13.13 18.15 6.45
N TYR A 121 13.12 17.23 5.50
CA TYR A 121 13.83 15.95 5.66
C TYR A 121 15.35 16.10 5.64
N GLY A 122 15.87 17.04 4.84
CA GLY A 122 17.33 17.26 4.72
C GLY A 122 17.94 18.12 5.81
N LYS A 123 17.22 19.12 6.33
CA LYS A 123 17.77 20.08 7.30
C LYS A 123 17.16 19.95 8.71
N TYR A 124 15.82 19.88 8.79
CA TYR A 124 15.14 19.86 10.09
C TYR A 124 15.20 18.47 10.74
N CYS A 125 14.89 17.41 9.99
CA CYS A 125 15.00 16.04 10.50
C CYS A 125 16.48 15.65 10.62
N LYS A 126 16.99 15.66 11.83
CA LYS A 126 18.36 15.20 12.12
C LYS A 126 18.44 13.68 11.96
N LYS A 127 19.53 13.21 11.37
CA LYS A 127 19.88 11.79 11.43
C LYS A 127 20.25 11.48 12.88
N GLU A 128 19.42 10.68 13.52
CA GLU A 128 19.74 10.08 14.81
C GLU A 128 20.41 8.72 14.59
N ASP A 129 21.24 8.29 15.53
CA ASP A 129 21.92 6.98 15.49
C ASP A 129 20.97 5.81 15.83
N VAL A 130 19.69 5.96 15.54
CA VAL A 130 18.68 4.94 15.76
C VAL A 130 18.31 4.31 14.44
N ASN A 131 18.59 3.01 14.30
CA ASN A 131 18.16 2.22 13.16
C ASN A 131 16.96 1.37 13.55
N ALA A 132 15.81 1.64 12.94
CA ALA A 132 14.63 0.79 13.06
C ALA A 132 14.55 -0.16 11.86
N VAL A 133 14.48 -1.46 12.12
CA VAL A 133 14.22 -2.47 11.08
C VAL A 133 12.77 -2.89 11.19
N CYS A 134 11.97 -2.53 10.19
CA CYS A 134 10.56 -2.89 10.12
C CYS A 134 10.40 -4.15 9.27
N ILE A 135 9.80 -5.18 9.85
CA ILE A 135 9.50 -6.44 9.17
C ILE A 135 8.01 -6.66 9.22
N GLY A 136 7.38 -6.80 8.04
CA GLY A 136 5.98 -7.14 7.94
C GLY A 136 5.70 -8.54 8.47
N HIS A 137 4.58 -8.71 9.15
CA HIS A 137 4.12 -10.01 9.63
C HIS A 137 2.60 -10.08 9.51
N THR A 138 2.09 -11.25 9.16
CA THR A 138 0.66 -11.53 9.20
C THR A 138 0.42 -12.68 10.19
N HIS A 139 -0.36 -12.41 11.22
CA HIS A 139 -0.82 -13.45 12.15
C HIS A 139 -2.11 -14.06 11.64
N ILE A 140 -2.09 -15.36 11.34
CA ILE A 140 -3.26 -16.12 10.91
C ILE A 140 -3.45 -17.29 11.84
N ASP A 141 -4.51 -17.24 12.68
CA ASP A 141 -4.92 -18.39 13.46
C ASP A 141 -5.41 -19.50 12.53
N VAL A 142 -4.89 -20.72 12.75
CA VAL A 142 -5.32 -21.91 12.02
C VAL A 142 -6.58 -22.44 12.66
N ALA A 143 -7.71 -21.94 12.22
CA ALA A 143 -9.03 -21.95 12.82
C ALA A 143 -9.11 -21.19 14.17
N TRP A 144 -10.15 -20.40 14.34
CA TRP A 144 -10.52 -19.68 15.56
C TRP A 144 -12.03 -19.46 15.57
N LEU A 145 -12.50 -18.21 15.42
CA LEU A 145 -13.92 -17.91 15.15
C LEU A 145 -14.30 -18.22 13.68
N TRP A 146 -13.43 -18.87 12.95
CA TRP A 146 -13.60 -19.31 11.56
C TRP A 146 -13.08 -20.73 11.34
N THR A 147 -13.49 -21.33 10.24
CA THR A 147 -13.13 -22.72 9.87
C THR A 147 -11.74 -22.82 9.23
N LEU A 148 -11.22 -24.04 9.11
CA LEU A 148 -10.00 -24.33 8.35
C LEU A 148 -10.12 -23.93 6.87
N ALA A 149 -11.31 -24.06 6.26
CA ALA A 149 -11.53 -23.61 4.88
C ALA A 149 -11.32 -22.09 4.76
N GLN A 150 -11.85 -21.34 5.70
CA GLN A 150 -11.63 -19.88 5.76
C GLN A 150 -10.17 -19.51 6.03
N THR A 151 -9.45 -20.33 6.81
CA THR A 151 -8.00 -20.15 6.99
C THR A 151 -7.25 -20.29 5.66
N ARG A 152 -7.59 -21.30 4.85
CA ARG A 152 -6.99 -21.51 3.52
C ARG A 152 -7.20 -20.31 2.61
N GLU A 153 -8.42 -19.79 2.55
CA GLU A 153 -8.75 -18.56 1.81
C GLU A 153 -7.97 -17.33 2.32
N LYS A 154 -7.83 -17.18 3.64
CA LYS A 154 -7.04 -16.10 4.23
C LYS A 154 -5.57 -16.20 3.84
N VAL A 155 -5.01 -17.41 3.79
CA VAL A 155 -3.62 -17.66 3.38
C VAL A 155 -3.40 -17.18 1.96
N LEU A 156 -4.22 -17.61 1.00
CA LEU A 156 -4.12 -17.19 -0.40
C LEU A 156 -4.14 -15.67 -0.53
N ARG A 157 -5.14 -15.03 0.07
CA ARG A 157 -5.29 -13.58 0.03
C ARG A 157 -4.10 -12.85 0.65
N SER A 158 -3.65 -13.28 1.82
CA SER A 158 -2.56 -12.61 2.54
C SER A 158 -1.23 -12.72 1.80
N PHE A 159 -0.87 -13.92 1.35
CA PHE A 159 0.39 -14.11 0.65
C PHE A 159 0.41 -13.45 -0.73
N SER A 160 -0.70 -13.46 -1.48
CA SER A 160 -0.78 -12.72 -2.74
C SER A 160 -0.62 -11.22 -2.55
N THR A 161 -1.26 -10.65 -1.52
CA THR A 161 -1.09 -9.23 -1.17
C THR A 161 0.35 -8.90 -0.79
N VAL A 162 0.97 -9.74 0.04
CA VAL A 162 2.37 -9.55 0.46
C VAL A 162 3.32 -9.58 -0.73
N LEU A 163 3.16 -10.53 -1.66
CA LEU A 163 4.00 -10.60 -2.86
C LEU A 163 3.89 -9.34 -3.72
N GLU A 164 2.68 -8.84 -3.93
CA GLU A 164 2.49 -7.60 -4.69
C GLU A 164 3.11 -6.39 -3.97
N LEU A 165 3.02 -6.33 -2.65
CA LEU A 165 3.70 -5.31 -1.87
C LEU A 165 5.23 -5.42 -1.98
N MET A 166 5.81 -6.62 -1.93
CA MET A 166 7.26 -6.83 -2.09
C MET A 166 7.74 -6.49 -3.50
N LYS A 167 6.97 -6.78 -4.53
CA LYS A 167 7.26 -6.36 -5.90
C LYS A 167 7.24 -4.84 -6.07
N LYS A 168 6.28 -4.17 -5.40
CA LYS A 168 6.11 -2.73 -5.48
C LYS A 168 7.10 -1.95 -4.62
N TYR A 169 7.49 -2.50 -3.46
CA TYR A 169 8.37 -1.88 -2.47
C TYR A 169 9.55 -2.82 -2.18
N PRO A 170 10.67 -2.68 -2.90
CA PRO A 170 11.82 -3.60 -2.75
C PRO A 170 12.45 -3.61 -1.35
N GLU A 171 12.26 -2.54 -0.58
CA GLU A 171 12.70 -2.44 0.80
C GLU A 171 11.81 -3.22 1.78
N TYR A 172 10.57 -3.55 1.39
CA TYR A 172 9.63 -4.27 2.24
C TYR A 172 10.10 -5.70 2.47
N LYS A 173 10.20 -6.08 3.73
CA LYS A 173 10.50 -7.45 4.17
C LYS A 173 9.33 -8.03 4.91
N PHE A 174 9.05 -9.28 4.63
CA PHE A 174 7.96 -10.02 5.25
C PHE A 174 8.46 -11.30 5.90
N MET A 175 7.87 -11.66 7.03
CA MET A 175 8.15 -12.92 7.71
C MET A 175 6.84 -13.59 8.12
N SER A 176 6.75 -14.90 7.90
CA SER A 176 5.72 -15.76 8.46
C SER A 176 6.37 -17.03 9.02
N SER A 177 6.12 -17.30 10.29
CA SER A 177 6.76 -18.42 11.02
C SER A 177 5.95 -19.72 11.00
N GLN A 178 4.70 -19.69 10.50
CA GLN A 178 3.79 -20.83 10.56
C GLN A 178 3.91 -21.72 9.32
N ALA A 179 4.67 -22.81 9.43
CA ALA A 179 4.88 -23.78 8.33
C ALA A 179 3.57 -24.34 7.74
N GLN A 180 2.52 -24.49 8.58
CA GLN A 180 1.22 -24.99 8.13
C GLN A 180 0.55 -24.05 7.09
N LEU A 181 0.78 -22.74 7.17
CA LEU A 181 0.24 -21.79 6.20
C LEU A 181 0.89 -21.99 4.82
N TYR A 182 2.20 -22.22 4.78
CA TYR A 182 2.90 -22.54 3.52
C TYR A 182 2.46 -23.88 2.93
N LYS A 183 2.12 -24.87 3.77
CA LYS A 183 1.54 -26.13 3.29
C LYS A 183 0.20 -25.87 2.62
N TYR A 184 -0.68 -25.10 3.23
CA TYR A 184 -1.97 -24.73 2.63
C TYR A 184 -1.78 -23.94 1.33
N LEU A 185 -0.86 -22.98 1.31
CA LEU A 185 -0.53 -22.23 0.10
C LEU A 185 -0.11 -23.15 -1.04
N LYS A 186 0.76 -24.13 -0.76
CA LYS A 186 1.23 -25.11 -1.74
C LYS A 186 0.11 -26.02 -2.27
N GLU A 187 -0.85 -26.38 -1.42
CA GLU A 187 -1.98 -27.23 -1.78
C GLU A 187 -3.01 -26.49 -2.62
N GLU A 188 -3.30 -25.21 -2.28
CA GLU A 188 -4.37 -24.42 -2.89
C GLU A 188 -3.91 -23.64 -4.14
N SER A 189 -2.66 -23.17 -4.17
CA SER A 189 -2.06 -22.43 -5.29
C SER A 189 -0.57 -22.73 -5.41
N PRO A 190 -0.18 -23.81 -6.13
CA PRO A 190 1.22 -24.15 -6.35
C PRO A 190 2.02 -23.04 -7.04
N GLU A 191 1.37 -22.26 -7.92
CA GLU A 191 1.98 -21.14 -8.63
C GLU A 191 2.39 -20.05 -7.64
N LEU A 192 1.46 -19.62 -6.79
CA LEU A 192 1.71 -18.59 -5.77
C LEU A 192 2.77 -19.07 -4.76
N TYR A 193 2.75 -20.36 -4.38
CA TYR A 193 3.79 -20.95 -3.54
C TYR A 193 5.17 -20.87 -4.18
N THR A 194 5.26 -21.10 -5.49
CA THR A 194 6.53 -20.99 -6.23
C THR A 194 7.05 -19.57 -6.22
N GLU A 195 6.19 -18.58 -6.48
CA GLU A 195 6.56 -17.17 -6.40
C GLU A 195 7.07 -16.78 -4.99
N VAL A 196 6.39 -17.25 -3.93
CA VAL A 196 6.84 -17.01 -2.53
C VAL A 196 8.23 -17.60 -2.25
N LYS A 197 8.59 -18.70 -2.90
CA LYS A 197 9.93 -19.30 -2.73
C LYS A 197 11.05 -18.55 -3.43
N GLU A 198 10.71 -17.80 -4.48
CA GLU A 198 11.67 -17.06 -5.32
C GLU A 198 11.95 -15.65 -4.76
N MET A 199 11.08 -15.15 -3.88
CA MET A 199 11.21 -13.86 -3.19
C MET A 199 12.02 -13.96 -1.89
#